data_9548cbe12741263f1bf45bd638b6518e
#
_entry.id   9548cbe12741263f1bf45bd638b6518e
#
_cell.length_a   1.000
_cell.length_b   1.000
_cell.length_c   1.000
_cell.angle_alpha   90.00
_cell.angle_beta   90.00
_cell.angle_gamma   90.00
#
_symmetry.space_group_name_H-M   'P 1'
#
loop_
_entity.id
_entity.type
_entity.pdbx_description
1 polymer ?
#
loop_
_entity_poly.entity_id
_entity_poly.type
_entity_poly.pdbx_seq_one_letter_code
_entity_poly.pdbx_strand_id
1 'polypeptide(L)'
;MQEAENKLVPLKHKNIGFTKRMIGHLQSNKINKALTLFNTIDSIDSISLGKKIALKTEKNNQNIETLIEINTSGEENKFGFKLEDDQSILECIEIKNLNVRGLMTIGPNTKDIKKTQNAFSSLRKTKENLNRQLPANKRLAELSMGMSGDYDIAIKEGSTMIRLGTALFGKRE
;
A
#
# COMPACT_ATOMS: atom_id res chain seq x y z
N MET A 1 -3.53 -1.01 -15.00
CA MET A 1 -2.28 -1.15 -15.79
C MET A 1 -2.34 -0.36 -17.09
N GLN A 2 -3.29 -0.61 -17.99
CA GLN A 2 -3.43 0.12 -19.26
C GLN A 2 -3.62 1.63 -19.04
N GLU A 3 -4.47 2.01 -18.11
CA GLU A 3 -4.67 3.42 -17.72
C GLU A 3 -3.37 4.08 -17.24
N ALA A 4 -2.56 3.38 -16.47
CA ALA A 4 -1.27 3.89 -16.00
C ALA A 4 -0.29 4.12 -17.16
N GLU A 5 -0.20 3.20 -18.12
CA GLU A 5 0.63 3.39 -19.32
C GLU A 5 0.20 4.63 -20.07
N ASN A 6 -1.09 4.76 -20.36
CA ASN A 6 -1.62 5.89 -21.11
C ASN A 6 -1.35 7.25 -20.44
N LYS A 7 -1.40 7.29 -19.10
CA LYS A 7 -1.12 8.51 -18.31
C LYS A 7 0.38 8.79 -18.16
N LEU A 8 1.21 7.78 -18.08
CA LEU A 8 2.65 7.93 -17.81
C LEU A 8 3.46 8.25 -19.08
N VAL A 9 3.03 7.78 -20.25
CA VAL A 9 3.73 8.04 -21.51
C VAL A 9 3.89 9.55 -21.80
N PRO A 10 2.84 10.39 -21.70
CA PRO A 10 2.99 11.84 -21.93
C PRO A 10 3.90 12.54 -20.91
N LEU A 11 4.05 11.96 -19.68
CA LEU A 11 4.84 12.57 -18.61
C LEU A 11 6.33 12.28 -18.71
N LYS A 12 6.73 11.25 -19.47
CA LYS A 12 8.15 10.91 -19.67
C LYS A 12 8.99 12.07 -20.24
N HIS A 13 8.36 12.95 -21.02
CA HIS A 13 9.02 14.07 -21.68
C HIS A 13 9.03 15.37 -20.85
N LYS A 14 8.34 15.39 -19.69
CA LYS A 14 8.17 16.63 -18.90
C LYS A 14 9.23 16.86 -17.82
N ASN A 15 10.20 15.98 -17.69
CA ASN A 15 11.28 16.05 -16.67
C ASN A 15 10.81 16.38 -15.24
N ILE A 16 9.60 15.90 -14.88
CA ILE A 16 9.01 16.09 -13.57
C ILE A 16 9.39 14.88 -12.70
N GLY A 17 10.15 15.12 -11.65
CA GLY A 17 10.48 14.08 -10.68
C GLY A 17 9.26 13.71 -9.83
N PHE A 18 8.75 12.49 -9.96
CA PHE A 18 7.69 11.94 -9.11
C PHE A 18 7.85 10.43 -8.93
N THR A 19 7.39 9.92 -7.79
CA THR A 19 7.36 8.48 -7.52
C THR A 19 6.03 7.89 -7.99
N LYS A 20 6.11 6.89 -8.88
CA LYS A 20 4.95 6.17 -9.40
C LYS A 20 4.60 5.05 -8.44
N ARG A 21 3.46 5.15 -7.77
CA ARG A 21 2.99 4.19 -6.78
C ARG A 21 1.82 3.37 -7.31
N MET A 22 1.90 2.04 -7.20
CA MET A 22 0.79 1.16 -7.50
C MET A 22 -0.01 0.89 -6.22
N ILE A 23 -1.26 1.36 -6.19
CA ILE A 23 -2.14 1.27 -5.02
C ILE A 23 -3.33 0.31 -5.21
N GLY A 24 -3.57 -0.17 -6.42
CA GLY A 24 -4.66 -1.13 -6.71
C GLY A 24 -4.18 -2.56 -6.61
N HIS A 25 -5.13 -3.49 -6.45
CA HIS A 25 -4.85 -4.92 -6.38
C HIS A 25 -3.96 -5.41 -7.54
N LEU A 26 -2.88 -6.10 -7.22
CA LEU A 26 -1.91 -6.61 -8.18
C LEU A 26 -2.10 -8.11 -8.44
N GLN A 27 -2.64 -8.43 -9.61
CA GLN A 27 -2.69 -9.81 -10.07
C GLN A 27 -1.27 -10.35 -10.34
N SER A 28 -1.01 -11.60 -9.95
CA SER A 28 0.32 -12.23 -10.08
C SER A 28 0.87 -12.24 -11.51
N ASN A 29 0.03 -12.38 -12.53
CA ASN A 29 0.44 -12.35 -13.94
C ASN A 29 0.83 -10.95 -14.44
N LYS A 30 0.59 -9.91 -13.66
CA LYS A 30 0.91 -8.51 -14.00
C LYS A 30 2.15 -7.98 -13.28
N ILE A 31 2.81 -8.77 -12.44
CA ILE A 31 3.97 -8.34 -11.64
C ILE A 31 5.06 -7.76 -12.53
N ASN A 32 5.47 -8.43 -13.61
CA ASN A 32 6.54 -7.93 -14.50
C ASN A 32 6.20 -6.54 -15.06
N LYS A 33 4.94 -6.35 -15.49
CA LYS A 33 4.47 -5.07 -16.01
C LYS A 33 4.42 -4.01 -14.91
N ALA A 34 4.03 -4.38 -13.68
CA ALA A 34 4.05 -3.47 -12.54
C ALA A 34 5.47 -2.98 -12.23
N LEU A 35 6.44 -3.89 -12.17
CA LEU A 35 7.84 -3.58 -11.91
C LEU A 35 8.48 -2.68 -12.97
N THR A 36 7.97 -2.68 -14.20
CA THR A 36 8.42 -1.78 -15.27
C THR A 36 7.80 -0.38 -15.17
N LEU A 37 6.56 -0.29 -14.68
CA LEU A 37 5.77 0.96 -14.71
C LEU A 37 5.89 1.77 -13.43
N PHE A 38 6.03 1.11 -12.28
CA PHE A 38 5.94 1.73 -10.96
C PHE A 38 7.27 1.67 -10.21
N ASN A 39 7.48 2.63 -9.32
CA ASN A 39 8.62 2.68 -8.41
C ASN A 39 8.30 1.97 -7.09
N THR A 40 7.01 1.87 -6.73
CA THR A 40 6.53 1.22 -5.51
C THR A 40 5.29 0.37 -5.77
N ILE A 41 5.06 -0.65 -4.94
CA ILE A 41 3.83 -1.45 -4.90
C ILE A 41 3.27 -1.36 -3.48
N ASP A 42 2.14 -0.68 -3.32
CA ASP A 42 1.55 -0.40 -2.01
C ASP A 42 0.41 -1.36 -1.63
N SER A 43 0.20 -2.41 -2.42
CA SER A 43 -0.94 -3.33 -2.32
C SER A 43 -0.51 -4.79 -2.23
N ILE A 44 0.46 -5.10 -1.36
CA ILE A 44 0.81 -6.49 -1.07
C ILE A 44 -0.21 -7.05 -0.08
N ASP A 45 -1.06 -7.94 -0.56
CA ASP A 45 -2.22 -8.49 0.15
C ASP A 45 -2.04 -9.93 0.63
N SER A 46 -0.90 -10.55 0.32
CA SER A 46 -0.64 -11.95 0.67
C SER A 46 0.86 -12.29 0.65
N ILE A 47 1.25 -13.28 1.45
CA ILE A 47 2.60 -13.85 1.44
C ILE A 47 2.96 -14.36 0.05
N SER A 48 2.01 -15.00 -0.65
CA SER A 48 2.22 -15.52 -2.01
C SER A 48 2.58 -14.43 -3.00
N LEU A 49 1.89 -13.27 -2.94
CA LEU A 49 2.21 -12.12 -3.79
C LEU A 49 3.58 -11.54 -3.43
N GLY A 50 3.88 -11.37 -2.14
CA GLY A 50 5.17 -10.89 -1.65
C GLY A 50 6.34 -11.77 -2.14
N LYS A 51 6.24 -13.10 -2.00
CA LYS A 51 7.25 -14.05 -2.50
C LYS A 51 7.46 -13.95 -4.01
N LYS A 52 6.38 -13.80 -4.80
CA LYS A 52 6.48 -13.64 -6.26
C LYS A 52 7.15 -12.33 -6.67
N ILE A 53 6.84 -11.23 -5.98
CA ILE A 53 7.49 -9.92 -6.22
C ILE A 53 8.98 -10.04 -5.88
N ALA A 54 9.34 -10.56 -4.71
CA ALA A 54 10.73 -10.72 -4.27
C ALA A 54 11.57 -11.53 -5.25
N LEU A 55 11.04 -12.66 -5.76
CA LEU A 55 11.72 -13.46 -6.79
C LEU A 55 11.93 -12.71 -8.10
N LYS A 56 10.98 -11.86 -8.50
CA LYS A 56 11.10 -11.07 -9.73
C LYS A 56 12.06 -9.90 -9.58
N THR A 57 12.05 -9.22 -8.45
CA THR A 57 12.98 -8.12 -8.16
C THR A 57 14.41 -8.63 -8.04
N GLU A 58 14.63 -9.78 -7.39
CA GLU A 58 15.93 -10.45 -7.33
C GLU A 58 16.46 -10.78 -8.74
N LYS A 59 15.63 -11.45 -9.57
CA LYS A 59 16.01 -11.83 -10.95
C LYS A 59 16.36 -10.61 -11.81
N ASN A 60 15.69 -9.48 -11.59
CA ASN A 60 15.89 -8.26 -12.38
C ASN A 60 16.94 -7.33 -11.76
N ASN A 61 17.57 -7.69 -10.65
CA ASN A 61 18.45 -6.82 -9.85
C ASN A 61 17.81 -5.46 -9.54
N GLN A 62 16.51 -5.49 -9.17
CA GLN A 62 15.71 -4.30 -8.85
C GLN A 62 15.47 -4.23 -7.35
N ASN A 63 15.41 -3.00 -6.81
CA ASN A 63 14.91 -2.74 -5.48
C ASN A 63 13.65 -1.90 -5.61
N ILE A 64 12.50 -2.44 -5.15
CA ILE A 64 11.22 -1.74 -5.16
C ILE A 64 10.70 -1.64 -3.74
N GLU A 65 10.32 -0.42 -3.34
CA GLU A 65 9.66 -0.22 -2.06
C GLU A 65 8.22 -0.76 -2.11
N THR A 66 7.78 -1.33 -1.00
CA THR A 66 6.46 -1.93 -0.91
C THR A 66 5.75 -1.55 0.38
N LEU A 67 4.40 -1.55 0.34
CA LEU A 67 3.57 -1.51 1.53
C LEU A 67 2.71 -2.77 1.58
N ILE A 68 2.40 -3.22 2.78
CA ILE A 68 1.47 -4.33 3.01
C ILE A 68 0.07 -3.75 3.17
N GLU A 69 -0.88 -4.26 2.39
CA GLU A 69 -2.28 -3.90 2.48
C GLU A 69 -2.97 -4.68 3.60
N ILE A 70 -3.60 -3.95 4.51
CA ILE A 70 -4.36 -4.51 5.64
C ILE A 70 -5.84 -4.21 5.45
N ASN A 71 -6.69 -5.22 5.54
CA ASN A 71 -8.14 -5.06 5.56
C ASN A 71 -8.61 -4.64 6.96
N THR A 72 -8.63 -3.34 7.21
CA THR A 72 -9.06 -2.77 8.50
C THR A 72 -10.57 -2.63 8.62
N SER A 73 -11.32 -2.86 7.55
CA SER A 73 -12.79 -2.72 7.56
C SER A 73 -13.51 -4.03 7.94
N GLY A 74 -12.82 -5.17 7.85
CA GLY A 74 -13.41 -6.50 8.05
C GLY A 74 -14.38 -6.95 6.94
N GLU A 75 -14.47 -6.19 5.83
CA GLU A 75 -15.31 -6.56 4.68
C GLU A 75 -14.69 -7.71 3.91
N GLU A 76 -15.40 -8.82 3.74
CA GLU A 76 -14.88 -10.05 3.07
C GLU A 76 -14.45 -9.81 1.61
N ASN A 77 -15.04 -8.84 0.94
CA ASN A 77 -14.76 -8.51 -0.46
C ASN A 77 -13.53 -7.62 -0.65
N LYS A 78 -12.86 -7.21 0.43
CA LYS A 78 -11.65 -6.37 0.36
C LYS A 78 -10.39 -7.21 0.44
N PHE A 79 -9.42 -6.81 -0.35
CA PHE A 79 -8.07 -7.37 -0.32
C PHE A 79 -7.32 -6.92 0.96
N GLY A 80 -6.22 -7.59 1.23
CA GLY A 80 -5.34 -7.29 2.35
C GLY A 80 -5.27 -8.40 3.38
N PHE A 81 -4.23 -8.36 4.20
CA PHE A 81 -4.10 -9.23 5.37
C PHE A 81 -5.18 -8.88 6.40
N LYS A 82 -5.61 -9.85 7.18
CA LYS A 82 -6.52 -9.61 8.30
C LYS A 82 -5.79 -8.87 9.43
N LEU A 83 -6.51 -8.02 10.16
CA LEU A 83 -5.95 -7.22 11.27
C LEU A 83 -5.30 -8.09 12.35
N GLU A 84 -5.89 -9.26 12.61
CA GLU A 84 -5.48 -10.17 13.68
C GLU A 84 -4.35 -11.12 13.28
N ASP A 85 -3.87 -11.06 12.03
CA ASP A 85 -2.88 -11.99 11.48
C ASP A 85 -1.46 -11.38 11.47
N ASP A 86 -1.02 -10.90 12.64
CA ASP A 86 0.33 -10.33 12.81
C ASP A 86 1.43 -11.30 12.36
N GLN A 87 1.22 -12.63 12.54
CA GLN A 87 2.22 -13.62 12.17
C GLN A 87 2.44 -13.69 10.66
N SER A 88 1.39 -13.73 9.85
CA SER A 88 1.52 -13.72 8.38
C SER A 88 2.08 -12.40 7.86
N ILE A 89 1.75 -11.28 8.52
CA ILE A 89 2.31 -9.97 8.18
C ILE A 89 3.81 -9.95 8.47
N LEU A 90 4.26 -10.43 9.63
CA LEU A 90 5.68 -10.55 9.98
C LEU A 90 6.41 -11.48 9.00
N GLU A 91 5.84 -12.65 8.68
CA GLU A 91 6.42 -13.55 7.66
C GLU A 91 6.60 -12.81 6.32
N CYS A 92 5.63 -12.01 5.91
CA CYS A 92 5.72 -11.23 4.67
C CYS A 92 6.83 -10.18 4.73
N ILE A 93 7.01 -9.49 5.87
CA ILE A 93 8.08 -8.50 6.09
C ILE A 93 9.47 -9.15 6.05
N GLU A 94 9.57 -10.40 6.52
CA GLU A 94 10.83 -11.16 6.56
C GLU A 94 11.25 -11.75 5.21
N ILE A 95 10.40 -11.69 4.18
CA ILE A 95 10.74 -12.19 2.85
C ILE A 95 12.00 -11.47 2.34
N LYS A 96 13.04 -12.27 2.04
CA LYS A 96 14.30 -11.77 1.47
C LYS A 96 14.01 -11.03 0.14
N ASN A 97 14.68 -9.90 -0.08
CA ASN A 97 14.53 -9.04 -1.25
C ASN A 97 13.15 -8.37 -1.42
N LEU A 98 12.33 -8.36 -0.37
CA LEU A 98 11.12 -7.55 -0.31
C LEU A 98 11.38 -6.35 0.61
N ASN A 99 11.37 -5.14 0.06
CA ASN A 99 11.62 -3.91 0.82
C ASN A 99 10.31 -3.32 1.34
N VAL A 100 9.82 -3.85 2.47
CA VAL A 100 8.58 -3.38 3.10
C VAL A 100 8.86 -2.14 3.93
N ARG A 101 8.22 -1.02 3.58
CA ARG A 101 8.40 0.30 4.23
C ARG A 101 7.27 0.65 5.19
N GLY A 102 6.13 0.00 5.10
CA GLY A 102 4.97 0.36 5.91
C GLY A 102 3.72 -0.44 5.59
N LEU A 103 2.60 0.07 6.09
CA LEU A 103 1.27 -0.50 5.90
C LEU A 103 0.39 0.44 5.09
N MET A 104 -0.57 -0.13 4.37
CA MET A 104 -1.59 0.58 3.62
C MET A 104 -2.97 0.01 3.97
N THR A 105 -3.99 0.85 4.00
CA THR A 105 -5.38 0.42 4.02
C THR A 105 -6.28 1.31 3.17
N ILE A 106 -7.33 0.70 2.62
CA ILE A 106 -8.49 1.43 2.08
C ILE A 106 -9.57 1.40 3.16
N GLY A 107 -9.90 2.56 3.70
CA GLY A 107 -10.91 2.72 4.75
C GLY A 107 -12.28 2.13 4.37
N PRO A 108 -13.19 1.96 5.34
CA PRO A 108 -14.54 1.47 5.07
C PRO A 108 -15.30 2.48 4.20
N ASN A 109 -16.13 1.97 3.27
CA ASN A 109 -17.01 2.82 2.48
C ASN A 109 -18.25 3.21 3.31
N THR A 110 -18.11 4.22 4.17
CA THR A 110 -19.17 4.64 5.10
C THR A 110 -19.13 6.15 5.35
N LYS A 111 -20.26 6.70 5.79
CA LYS A 111 -20.35 8.07 6.32
C LYS A 111 -20.12 8.12 7.85
N ASP A 112 -19.98 6.98 8.50
CA ASP A 112 -19.74 6.88 9.93
C ASP A 112 -18.27 7.21 10.24
N ILE A 113 -18.06 8.41 10.78
CA ILE A 113 -16.73 8.93 11.16
C ILE A 113 -16.03 8.01 12.17
N LYS A 114 -16.78 7.45 13.14
CA LYS A 114 -16.19 6.56 14.15
C LYS A 114 -15.69 5.26 13.56
N LYS A 115 -16.42 4.68 12.59
CA LYS A 115 -15.96 3.48 11.88
C LYS A 115 -14.69 3.76 11.09
N THR A 116 -14.63 4.88 10.38
CA THR A 116 -13.43 5.30 9.64
C THR A 116 -12.24 5.54 10.58
N GLN A 117 -12.47 6.27 11.67
CA GLN A 117 -11.45 6.53 12.68
C GLN A 117 -10.92 5.23 13.30
N ASN A 118 -11.80 4.29 13.66
CA ASN A 118 -11.41 2.99 14.20
C ASN A 118 -10.54 2.20 13.20
N ALA A 119 -10.88 2.19 11.92
CA ALA A 119 -10.11 1.50 10.90
C ALA A 119 -8.68 2.07 10.80
N PHE A 120 -8.52 3.38 10.78
CA PHE A 120 -7.20 4.03 10.70
C PHE A 120 -6.40 3.88 12.00
N SER A 121 -7.05 4.03 13.16
CA SER A 121 -6.44 3.77 14.47
C SER A 121 -5.95 2.32 14.58
N SER A 122 -6.71 1.35 14.06
CA SER A 122 -6.31 -0.06 14.03
C SER A 122 -5.05 -0.25 13.19
N LEU A 123 -4.97 0.33 11.99
CA LEU A 123 -3.76 0.25 11.15
C LEU A 123 -2.53 0.81 11.89
N ARG A 124 -2.66 1.96 12.54
CA ARG A 124 -1.58 2.56 13.34
C ARG A 124 -1.12 1.63 14.47
N LYS A 125 -2.07 1.08 15.23
CA LYS A 125 -1.77 0.15 16.32
C LYS A 125 -1.09 -1.13 15.82
N THR A 126 -1.53 -1.68 14.68
CA THR A 126 -0.89 -2.82 14.03
C THR A 126 0.57 -2.48 13.69
N LYS A 127 0.84 -1.33 13.06
CA LYS A 127 2.23 -0.90 12.79
C LYS A 127 3.06 -0.80 14.07
N GLU A 128 2.52 -0.21 15.12
CA GLU A 128 3.21 -0.08 16.41
C GLU A 128 3.53 -1.45 17.02
N ASN A 129 2.60 -2.40 16.99
CA ASN A 129 2.78 -3.76 17.50
C ASN A 129 3.84 -4.53 16.71
N LEU A 130 3.79 -4.48 15.38
CA LEU A 130 4.79 -5.09 14.51
C LEU A 130 6.18 -4.49 14.76
N ASN A 131 6.29 -3.18 14.89
CA ASN A 131 7.57 -2.49 15.14
C ASN A 131 8.23 -2.83 16.48
N ARG A 132 7.46 -3.30 17.47
CA ARG A 132 8.04 -3.80 18.74
C ARG A 132 8.75 -5.15 18.55
N GLN A 133 8.38 -5.91 17.52
CA GLN A 133 8.92 -7.23 17.22
C GLN A 133 10.01 -7.18 16.16
N LEU A 134 10.03 -6.12 15.33
CA LEU A 134 10.95 -5.96 14.22
C LEU A 134 12.29 -5.34 14.64
N PRO A 135 13.43 -5.81 14.10
CA PRO A 135 14.70 -5.16 14.27
C PRO A 135 14.70 -3.75 13.68
N ALA A 136 15.57 -2.87 14.19
CA ALA A 136 15.57 -1.44 13.84
C ALA A 136 15.61 -1.17 12.32
N ASN A 137 16.36 -1.96 11.58
CA ASN A 137 16.52 -1.83 10.12
C ASN A 137 15.31 -2.31 9.31
N LYS A 138 14.33 -2.97 9.92
CA LYS A 138 13.09 -3.43 9.29
C LYS A 138 11.84 -2.72 9.81
N ARG A 139 12.00 -1.72 10.67
CA ARG A 139 10.86 -0.96 11.20
C ARG A 139 10.09 -0.27 10.10
N LEU A 140 8.77 -0.40 10.19
CA LEU A 140 7.82 0.22 9.30
C LEU A 140 7.68 1.71 9.62
N ALA A 141 7.93 2.57 8.66
CA ALA A 141 7.81 4.01 8.80
C ALA A 141 6.45 4.51 8.28
N GLU A 142 6.00 3.99 7.13
CA GLU A 142 4.89 4.54 6.38
C GLU A 142 3.52 4.01 6.85
N LEU A 143 2.53 4.91 6.84
CA LEU A 143 1.10 4.62 6.96
C LEU A 143 0.37 5.29 5.79
N SER A 144 0.05 4.51 4.76
CA SER A 144 -0.74 4.99 3.62
C SER A 144 -2.22 4.75 3.89
N MET A 145 -2.92 5.78 4.31
CA MET A 145 -4.36 5.76 4.61
C MET A 145 -4.96 7.15 4.42
N GLY A 146 -6.26 7.19 4.12
CA GLY A 146 -6.99 8.42 3.82
C GLY A 146 -7.07 8.70 2.32
N MET A 147 -8.29 8.99 1.89
CA MET A 147 -8.66 9.37 0.53
C MET A 147 -9.39 10.72 0.54
N SER A 148 -9.87 11.20 -0.61
CA SER A 148 -10.51 12.51 -0.75
C SER A 148 -11.66 12.78 0.25
N GLY A 149 -12.31 11.75 0.75
CA GLY A 149 -13.45 11.88 1.67
C GLY A 149 -13.14 11.72 3.16
N ASP A 150 -11.91 11.30 3.52
CA ASP A 150 -11.58 10.93 4.89
C ASP A 150 -10.10 11.21 5.29
N TYR A 151 -9.36 11.96 4.45
CA TYR A 151 -7.94 12.24 4.69
C TYR A 151 -7.70 13.05 5.98
N ASP A 152 -8.62 13.87 6.38
CA ASP A 152 -8.55 14.67 7.62
C ASP A 152 -8.59 13.77 8.88
N ILE A 153 -9.39 12.72 8.85
CA ILE A 153 -9.43 11.68 9.89
C ILE A 153 -8.13 10.88 9.88
N ALA A 154 -7.66 10.49 8.68
CA ALA A 154 -6.41 9.74 8.54
C ALA A 154 -5.20 10.50 9.06
N ILE A 155 -5.10 11.82 8.80
CA ILE A 155 -4.02 12.67 9.32
C ILE A 155 -4.04 12.68 10.86
N LYS A 156 -5.21 12.84 11.48
CA LYS A 156 -5.36 12.81 12.93
C LYS A 156 -4.93 11.45 13.53
N GLU A 157 -5.13 10.36 12.80
CA GLU A 157 -4.70 9.02 13.19
C GLU A 157 -3.25 8.69 12.78
N GLY A 158 -2.47 9.67 12.31
CA GLY A 158 -1.04 9.53 12.05
C GLY A 158 -0.67 9.02 10.66
N SER A 159 -1.52 9.25 9.65
CA SER A 159 -1.18 8.97 8.26
C SER A 159 0.10 9.70 7.84
N THR A 160 1.03 9.00 7.19
CA THR A 160 2.23 9.59 6.57
C THR A 160 2.01 9.84 5.07
N MET A 161 0.96 9.22 4.49
CA MET A 161 0.65 9.32 3.08
C MET A 161 -0.86 9.26 2.84
N ILE A 162 -1.43 10.32 2.26
CA ILE A 162 -2.83 10.37 1.81
C ILE A 162 -2.92 10.19 0.29
N ARG A 163 -4.08 9.76 -0.20
CA ARG A 163 -4.31 9.48 -1.63
C ARG A 163 -5.48 10.30 -2.16
N LEU A 164 -5.18 11.43 -2.78
CA LEU A 164 -6.20 12.34 -3.29
C LEU A 164 -6.50 12.06 -4.77
N GLY A 165 -7.74 11.77 -5.07
CA GLY A 165 -8.25 11.60 -6.44
C GLY A 165 -9.29 12.65 -6.77
N THR A 166 -10.54 12.43 -6.37
CA THR A 166 -11.67 13.31 -6.70
C THR A 166 -11.53 14.73 -6.17
N ALA A 167 -10.78 14.94 -5.09
CA ALA A 167 -10.50 16.29 -4.56
C ALA A 167 -9.61 17.12 -5.51
N LEU A 168 -8.77 16.48 -6.33
CA LEU A 168 -7.85 17.15 -7.25
C LEU A 168 -8.34 17.09 -8.71
N PHE A 169 -8.95 15.98 -9.12
CA PHE A 169 -9.26 15.69 -10.53
C PHE A 169 -10.76 15.70 -10.84
N GLY A 170 -11.61 15.98 -9.85
CA GLY A 170 -13.06 15.89 -10.01
C GLY A 170 -13.60 14.46 -9.97
N LYS A 171 -14.91 14.32 -10.17
CA LYS A 171 -15.55 13.00 -10.28
C LYS A 171 -15.14 12.34 -11.60
N ARG A 172 -15.01 11.02 -11.60
CA ARG A 172 -14.87 10.24 -12.85
C ARG A 172 -16.18 10.28 -13.59
N GLU A 173 -16.15 10.67 -14.86
CA GLU A 173 -17.26 10.50 -15.78
C GLU A 173 -17.48 9.02 -16.12
#